data_81eeb60b3239cbbfdf18ddd85d66b134
#
_entry.id   81eeb60b3239cbbfdf18ddd85d66b134
#
_cell.length_a   1.000
_cell.length_b   1.000
_cell.length_c   1.000
_cell.angle_alpha   90.00
_cell.angle_beta   90.00
_cell.angle_gamma   90.00
#
_symmetry.space_group_name_H-M   'P 1'
#
loop_
_entity.id
_entity.type
_entity.pdbx_description
1 polymer ?
#
loop_
_entity_poly.entity_id
_entity_poly.type
_entity_poly.pdbx_seq_one_letter_code
_entity_poly.pdbx_strand_id
1 'polypeptide(L)' 'MHITLRQLEVFAEVLKSGSTTQASQRLALSQSAVSAALTDLEGQLGVQLFKRSTRALSPT' A
#
# COMPACT_ATOMS: atom_id res chain seq x y z
N MET A 1 15.60 -7.82 6.44
CA MET A 1 14.27 -7.31 6.06
C MET A 1 13.88 -6.15 6.95
N HIS A 2 13.51 -5.05 6.35
CA HIS A 2 13.18 -3.82 7.08
C HIS A 2 11.75 -3.39 6.79
N ILE A 3 10.83 -3.91 7.56
CA ILE A 3 9.43 -3.53 7.43
C ILE A 3 9.11 -2.57 8.58
N THR A 4 8.68 -1.36 8.25
CA THR A 4 8.37 -0.36 9.26
C THR A 4 6.90 -0.44 9.65
N LEU A 5 6.61 0.11 10.82
CA LEU A 5 5.22 0.20 11.27
C LEU A 5 4.38 1.02 10.27
N ARG A 6 4.97 2.06 9.71
CA ARG A 6 4.28 2.90 8.72
C ARG A 6 3.88 2.07 7.49
N GLN A 7 4.76 1.21 7.01
CA GLN A 7 4.44 0.36 5.87
C GLN A 7 3.28 -0.56 6.18
N LEU A 8 3.25 -1.12 7.38
CA LEU A 8 2.14 -1.97 7.80
C LEU A 8 0.84 -1.18 7.94
N GLU A 9 0.92 0.04 8.44
CA GLU A 9 -0.25 0.91 8.55
C GLU A 9 -0.82 1.23 7.17
N VAL A 10 0.04 1.54 6.22
CA VAL A 10 -0.37 1.82 4.84
C VAL A 10 -1.05 0.60 4.24
N PHE A 11 -0.44 -0.56 4.40
CA PHE A 11 -1.00 -1.79 3.87
C PHE A 11 -2.39 -2.07 4.46
N ALA A 12 -2.51 -1.96 5.77
CA ALA A 12 -3.78 -2.21 6.46
C ALA A 12 -4.86 -1.23 5.99
N GLU A 13 -4.49 0.03 5.83
CA GLU A 13 -5.45 1.05 5.42
C GLU A 13 -5.90 0.85 3.98
N VAL A 14 -5.00 0.44 3.09
CA VAL A 14 -5.36 0.15 1.71
C VAL A 14 -6.30 -1.05 1.65
N LEU A 15 -6.04 -2.08 2.43
CA LEU A 15 -6.95 -3.23 2.50
C LEU A 15 -8.34 -2.81 2.98
N LYS A 16 -8.38 -1.96 3.97
CA LYS A 16 -9.62 -1.54 4.60
C LYS A 16 -10.44 -0.64 3.69
N SER A 17 -9.79 0.29 3.01
CA SER A 17 -10.48 1.26 2.16
C SER A 17 -10.64 0.79 0.73
N GLY A 18 -9.81 -0.14 0.30
CA GLY A 18 -9.84 -0.66 -1.07
C GLY A 18 -9.23 0.28 -2.09
N SER A 19 -8.52 1.31 -1.66
CA SER A 19 -8.02 2.33 -2.57
C SER A 19 -6.80 3.02 -1.98
N THR A 20 -5.77 3.23 -2.80
CA THR A 20 -4.61 4.00 -2.37
C THR A 20 -4.98 5.46 -2.14
N THR A 21 -5.92 5.98 -2.92
CA THR A 21 -6.38 7.36 -2.76
C THR A 21 -7.01 7.56 -1.39
N GLN A 22 -7.92 6.68 -1.00
CA GLN A 22 -8.56 6.79 0.30
C GLN A 22 -7.56 6.56 1.43
N ALA A 23 -6.68 5.60 1.27
CA ALA A 23 -5.65 5.34 2.28
C ALA A 23 -4.78 6.56 2.49
N SER A 24 -4.38 7.24 1.40
CA SER A 24 -3.56 8.43 1.51
C SER A 24 -4.29 9.54 2.26
N GLN A 25 -5.57 9.70 2.01
CA GLN A 25 -6.37 10.72 2.69
C GLN A 25 -6.50 10.41 4.18
N ARG A 26 -6.76 9.15 4.52
CA ARG A 26 -6.94 8.77 5.92
C ARG A 26 -5.65 8.88 6.72
N LEU A 27 -4.52 8.64 6.08
CA LEU A 27 -3.23 8.70 6.74
C LEU A 27 -2.54 10.05 6.59
N ALA A 28 -3.18 10.99 5.90
CA ALA A 28 -2.64 12.32 5.61
C ALA A 28 -1.30 12.22 4.87
N LEU A 29 -1.23 11.29 3.93
CA LEU A 29 -0.04 11.08 3.10
C LEU A 29 -0.38 11.37 1.64
N SER A 30 0.63 11.62 0.83
CA SER A 30 0.42 11.71 -0.61
C SER A 30 0.22 10.32 -1.19
N GLN A 31 -0.42 10.24 -2.36
CA GLN A 31 -0.56 8.96 -3.06
C GLN A 31 0.79 8.36 -3.40
N SER A 32 1.76 9.21 -3.74
CA SER A 32 3.12 8.76 -4.02
C SER A 32 3.73 8.08 -2.81
N ALA A 33 3.51 8.64 -1.63
CA ALA A 33 4.03 8.06 -0.39
C ALA A 33 3.40 6.71 -0.10
N VAL A 34 2.08 6.60 -0.33
CA VAL A 34 1.37 5.33 -0.13
C VAL A 34 1.89 4.28 -1.11
N SER A 35 2.00 4.63 -2.39
CA SER A 35 2.51 3.71 -3.41
C SER A 35 3.93 3.28 -3.10
N ALA A 36 4.79 4.21 -2.69
CA ALA A 36 6.17 3.89 -2.36
C ALA A 36 6.24 2.93 -1.18
N ALA A 37 5.43 3.15 -0.16
CA ALA A 37 5.40 2.27 1.00
C ALA A 37 4.97 0.86 0.61
N LEU A 38 3.94 0.74 -0.23
CA LEU A 38 3.46 -0.56 -0.69
C LEU A 38 4.51 -1.28 -1.54
N THR A 39 5.13 -0.54 -2.46
CA THR A 39 6.17 -1.11 -3.33
C THR A 39 7.34 -1.61 -2.50
N ASP A 40 7.76 -0.83 -1.52
CA ASP A 40 8.87 -1.21 -0.66
C ASP A 40 8.52 -2.44 0.17
N LEU A 41 7.31 -2.49 0.70
CA LEU A 41 6.86 -3.64 1.47
C LEU A 41 6.83 -4.90 0.60
N GLU A 42 6.27 -4.80 -0.60
CA GLU A 42 6.23 -5.91 -1.53
C GLU A 42 7.63 -6.40 -1.88
N GLY A 43 8.55 -5.46 -2.10
CA GLY A 43 9.94 -5.83 -2.38
C GLY A 43 10.59 -6.57 -1.25
N GLN A 44 10.30 -6.17 -0.02
CA GLN A 44 10.89 -6.85 1.14
C GLN A 44 10.30 -8.22 1.39
N LEU A 45 9.01 -8.38 1.13
CA LEU A 45 8.34 -9.67 1.29
C LEU A 45 8.58 -10.60 0.10
N GLY A 46 8.99 -10.05 -1.03
CA GLY A 46 9.22 -10.84 -2.23
C GLY A 46 7.95 -11.30 -2.92
N VAL A 47 6.83 -10.65 -2.63
CA VAL A 47 5.54 -11.00 -3.24
C VAL A 47 4.80 -9.72 -3.61
N GLN A 48 3.90 -9.85 -4.58
CA GLN A 48 3.03 -8.75 -4.94
C GLN A 48 1.75 -8.84 -4.13
N LEU A 49 1.49 -7.84 -3.32
CA LEU A 49 0.34 -7.83 -2.42
C LEU A 49 -0.93 -7.39 -3.11
N PHE A 50 -0.81 -6.52 -4.13
CA PHE A 50 -1.96 -5.98 -4.86
C PHE A 50 -1.68 -6.00 -6.34
N LYS A 51 -2.72 -6.21 -7.12
CA LYS A 51 -2.65 -6.03 -8.56
C LYS A 51 -2.70 -4.55 -8.87
N ARG A 52 -1.71 -4.06 -9.62
CA ARG A 52 -1.65 -2.65 -9.99
C ARG A 52 -1.74 -2.41 -11.48
N SER A 53 -2.03 -3.45 -12.23
CA SER A 53 -2.11 -3.34 -13.69
C SER A 53 -3.42 -2.76 -14.16
N THR A 54 -4.39 -2.62 -13.27
CA THR A 54 -5.71 -2.11 -13.62
C THR A 54 -6.01 -0.87 -12.81
N ARG A 55 -7.16 -0.28 -13.06
CA ARG A 55 -7.58 0.94 -12.39
C ARG A 55 -7.91 0.74 -10.93
N ALA A 56 -8.26 -0.47 -10.55
CA ALA A 56 -8.64 -0.77 -9.18
C ALA A 56 -7.60 -1.70 -8.55
N LEU A 57 -7.31 -1.46 -7.28
CA LEU A 57 -6.48 -2.37 -6.51
C LEU A 57 -7.32 -3.52 -6.02
N SER A 58 -6.79 -4.72 -6.12
CA SER A 58 -7.43 -5.87 -5.52
C SER A 58 -6.35 -6.75 -4.89
N PRO A 59 -6.67 -7.42 -3.78
CA PRO A 59 -5.72 -8.35 -3.16
C PRO A 59 -5.41 -9.49 -4.13
N THR A 60 -4.16 -9.89 -4.15
CA THR A 60 -3.72 -11.02 -4.99
C THR A 60 -3.94 -12.35 -4.30
#